data_ba6d559d035b86b209026f83a1c5c118
#
_entry.id   ba6d559d035b86b209026f83a1c5c118
#
_cell.length_a   1.000
_cell.length_b   1.000
_cell.length_c   1.000
_cell.angle_alpha   90.00
_cell.angle_beta   90.00
_cell.angle_gamma   90.00
#
_symmetry.space_group_name_H-M   'P 1'
#
loop_
_entity.id
_entity.type
_entity.pdbx_description
1 polymer ?
#
loop_
_entity_poly.entity_id
_entity_poly.type
_entity_poly.pdbx_seq_one_letter_code
_entity_poly.pdbx_strand_id
1 'polypeptide(L)'
;YDSFGDNYGEYEDWLELYNSSATAIDISGWQLSDKANEPNKWIVPGSLVIPANDVIVIFCSARDEIAASGDAHTNFKLTQTTGNEVIMLSDAAGVFQDSIRVIANQTSHSRGRQTNGSLTWSVFTTASPGANNINAQQEYATTPVFSQTGGYYNGSVNLTISSPDPNVTIYYTTNGDSPDNTSNVYSGPINIAVTSVVKAIAY
;
A
#
# COMPACT_ATOMS: atom_id res chain seq x y z
N TYR A 1 6.41 -8.77 -7.37
CA TYR A 1 5.46 -9.45 -6.49
C TYR A 1 5.57 -10.96 -6.54
N ASP A 2 6.75 -11.51 -6.28
CA ASP A 2 7.04 -12.91 -6.53
C ASP A 2 6.84 -13.80 -5.29
N SER A 3 6.11 -13.34 -4.28
CA SER A 3 6.03 -14.03 -2.98
C SER A 3 4.70 -14.71 -2.69
N PHE A 4 3.62 -14.34 -3.38
CA PHE A 4 2.30 -14.91 -3.14
C PHE A 4 1.48 -14.95 -4.44
N GLY A 5 1.39 -16.13 -5.03
CA GLY A 5 0.62 -16.39 -6.25
C GLY A 5 -0.78 -16.89 -5.94
N ASP A 6 -1.72 -16.65 -6.85
CA ASP A 6 -3.06 -17.21 -6.81
C ASP A 6 -3.10 -18.68 -7.26
N ASN A 7 -4.28 -19.29 -7.31
CA ASN A 7 -4.48 -20.67 -7.76
C ASN A 7 -4.12 -20.92 -9.25
N TYR A 8 -3.91 -19.85 -10.02
CA TYR A 8 -3.45 -19.92 -11.42
C TYR A 8 -1.94 -19.74 -11.54
N GLY A 9 -1.23 -19.49 -10.43
CA GLY A 9 0.20 -19.20 -10.39
C GLY A 9 0.54 -17.79 -10.84
N GLU A 10 -0.44 -16.87 -10.84
CA GLU A 10 -0.25 -15.47 -11.16
C GLU A 10 -0.07 -14.61 -9.90
N TYR A 11 0.72 -13.55 -10.01
CA TYR A 11 1.02 -12.63 -8.91
C TYR A 11 0.19 -11.37 -9.07
N GLU A 12 -1.03 -11.42 -8.55
CA GLU A 12 -1.98 -10.31 -8.59
C GLU A 12 -1.94 -9.52 -7.28
N ASP A 13 -2.42 -8.27 -7.31
CA ASP A 13 -2.70 -7.53 -6.07
C ASP A 13 -3.79 -8.27 -5.28
N TRP A 14 -3.72 -8.22 -3.97
CA TRP A 14 -4.66 -8.89 -3.09
C TRP A 14 -5.04 -8.00 -1.90
N LEU A 15 -6.15 -8.33 -1.29
CA LEU A 15 -6.61 -7.76 -0.04
C LEU A 15 -7.04 -8.87 0.92
N GLU A 16 -7.11 -8.54 2.21
CA GLU A 16 -7.60 -9.44 3.24
C GLU A 16 -8.80 -8.84 3.95
N LEU A 17 -9.77 -9.68 4.26
CA LEU A 17 -10.88 -9.37 5.14
C LEU A 17 -10.72 -10.15 6.44
N TYR A 18 -10.73 -9.42 7.57
CA TYR A 18 -10.65 -10.01 8.91
C TYR A 18 -12.01 -10.03 9.58
N ASN A 19 -12.42 -11.19 10.06
CA ASN A 19 -13.60 -11.35 10.89
C ASN A 19 -13.23 -11.25 12.38
N SER A 20 -13.55 -10.15 13.03
CA SER A 20 -13.28 -9.93 14.45
C SER A 20 -14.31 -10.57 15.39
N SER A 21 -15.32 -11.25 14.86
CA SER A 21 -16.36 -11.90 15.66
C SER A 21 -15.97 -13.32 16.08
N ALA A 22 -16.62 -13.84 17.12
CA ALA A 22 -16.43 -15.20 17.62
C ALA A 22 -17.17 -16.27 16.78
N THR A 23 -17.82 -15.88 15.68
CA THR A 23 -18.57 -16.78 14.80
C THR A 23 -18.15 -16.55 13.35
N ALA A 24 -18.16 -17.58 12.54
CA ALA A 24 -17.92 -17.45 11.11
C ALA A 24 -18.98 -16.57 10.45
N ILE A 25 -18.57 -15.77 9.47
CA ILE A 25 -19.45 -14.88 8.69
C ILE A 25 -19.45 -15.33 7.23
N ASP A 26 -20.61 -15.66 6.69
CA ASP A 26 -20.80 -15.81 5.25
C ASP A 26 -20.99 -14.43 4.63
N ILE A 27 -20.08 -14.05 3.74
CA ILE A 27 -20.10 -12.77 3.03
C ILE A 27 -20.68 -12.89 1.62
N SER A 28 -21.44 -13.96 1.31
CA SER A 28 -22.17 -14.09 0.05
C SER A 28 -23.01 -12.85 -0.22
N GLY A 29 -22.91 -12.29 -1.41
CA GLY A 29 -23.64 -11.08 -1.80
C GLY A 29 -23.12 -9.78 -1.19
N TRP A 30 -22.08 -9.79 -0.36
CA TRP A 30 -21.42 -8.56 0.09
C TRP A 30 -20.80 -7.83 -1.10
N GLN A 31 -20.60 -6.54 -0.93
CA GLN A 31 -20.18 -5.63 -1.99
C GLN A 31 -18.77 -5.13 -1.70
N LEU A 32 -17.88 -5.25 -2.68
CA LEU A 32 -16.52 -4.77 -2.62
C LEU A 32 -16.23 -3.88 -3.84
N SER A 33 -15.52 -2.79 -3.65
CA SER A 33 -15.19 -1.86 -4.73
C SER A 33 -13.82 -1.21 -4.53
N ASP A 34 -13.14 -0.91 -5.64
CA ASP A 34 -11.96 -0.05 -5.72
C ASP A 34 -12.32 1.43 -5.97
N LYS A 35 -13.63 1.77 -5.99
CA LYS A 35 -14.13 3.11 -6.32
C LYS A 35 -15.20 3.58 -5.35
N ALA A 36 -15.01 4.77 -4.79
CA ALA A 36 -15.97 5.35 -3.83
C ALA A 36 -17.34 5.67 -4.46
N ASN A 37 -17.41 5.95 -5.76
CA ASN A 37 -18.64 6.27 -6.48
C ASN A 37 -19.36 5.06 -7.10
N GLU A 38 -18.79 3.86 -6.96
CA GLU A 38 -19.35 2.59 -7.44
C GLU A 38 -19.28 1.53 -6.33
N PRO A 39 -19.93 1.69 -5.18
CA PRO A 39 -19.70 0.88 -3.98
C PRO A 39 -20.05 -0.61 -4.16
N ASN A 40 -20.87 -0.95 -5.14
CA ASN A 40 -21.30 -2.31 -5.48
C ASN A 40 -20.63 -2.85 -6.75
N LYS A 41 -19.40 -2.43 -7.05
CA LYS A 41 -18.71 -2.81 -8.29
C LYS A 41 -18.52 -4.33 -8.41
N TRP A 42 -18.19 -5.00 -7.31
CA TRP A 42 -18.12 -6.45 -7.24
C TRP A 42 -19.05 -6.95 -6.12
N ILE A 43 -19.91 -7.87 -6.47
CA ILE A 43 -20.79 -8.57 -5.52
C ILE A 43 -20.24 -9.98 -5.39
N VAL A 44 -19.91 -10.41 -4.18
CA VAL A 44 -19.39 -11.76 -3.91
C VAL A 44 -20.34 -12.81 -4.52
N PRO A 45 -19.87 -13.56 -5.55
CA PRO A 45 -20.81 -14.29 -6.42
C PRO A 45 -21.28 -15.63 -5.86
N GLY A 46 -20.77 -16.07 -4.71
CA GLY A 46 -21.10 -17.36 -4.13
C GLY A 46 -20.78 -17.41 -2.64
N SER A 47 -20.83 -18.60 -2.06
CA SER A 47 -20.51 -18.79 -0.65
C SER A 47 -19.03 -18.53 -0.42
N LEU A 48 -18.75 -17.51 0.39
CA LEU A 48 -17.41 -17.16 0.85
C LEU A 48 -17.49 -16.87 2.35
N VAL A 49 -16.86 -17.72 3.14
CA VAL A 49 -16.97 -17.69 4.60
C VAL A 49 -15.68 -17.23 5.22
N ILE A 50 -15.74 -16.20 6.06
CA ILE A 50 -14.60 -15.78 6.91
C ILE A 50 -14.74 -16.49 8.26
N PRO A 51 -13.80 -17.38 8.64
CA PRO A 51 -13.87 -18.05 9.94
C PRO A 51 -13.85 -17.06 11.11
N ALA A 52 -14.24 -17.50 12.28
CA ALA A 52 -14.20 -16.69 13.49
C ALA A 52 -12.78 -16.28 13.85
N ASN A 53 -12.53 -14.98 14.11
CA ASN A 53 -11.23 -14.41 14.45
C ASN A 53 -10.12 -14.75 13.42
N ASP A 54 -10.47 -14.83 12.15
CA ASP A 54 -9.57 -15.25 11.09
C ASP A 54 -9.69 -14.34 9.85
N VAL A 55 -8.84 -14.55 8.87
CA VAL A 55 -8.76 -13.78 7.62
C VAL A 55 -9.07 -14.65 6.41
N ILE A 56 -9.53 -14.00 5.35
CA ILE A 56 -9.50 -14.59 3.99
C ILE A 56 -8.78 -13.64 3.05
N VAL A 57 -8.13 -14.20 2.04
CA VAL A 57 -7.49 -13.46 0.96
C VAL A 57 -8.44 -13.38 -0.23
N ILE A 58 -8.49 -12.22 -0.88
CA ILE A 58 -9.22 -11.98 -2.11
C ILE A 58 -8.26 -11.36 -3.13
N PHE A 59 -8.09 -11.99 -4.27
CA PHE A 59 -7.21 -11.52 -5.34
C PHE A 59 -7.93 -10.47 -6.21
N CYS A 60 -7.28 -9.36 -6.46
CA CYS A 60 -7.79 -8.28 -7.32
C CYS A 60 -7.35 -8.52 -8.77
N SER A 61 -7.85 -9.58 -9.39
CA SER A 61 -7.39 -10.11 -10.68
C SER A 61 -8.29 -9.81 -11.88
N ALA A 62 -9.47 -9.23 -11.66
CA ALA A 62 -10.52 -9.02 -12.67
C ALA A 62 -11.12 -10.31 -13.27
N ARG A 63 -11.03 -11.46 -12.57
CA ARG A 63 -11.60 -12.74 -13.03
C ARG A 63 -13.08 -12.92 -12.70
N ASP A 64 -13.59 -12.23 -11.66
CA ASP A 64 -14.99 -12.27 -11.24
C ASP A 64 -15.50 -13.67 -10.88
N GLU A 65 -14.79 -14.36 -9.98
CA GLU A 65 -15.14 -15.73 -9.61
C GLU A 65 -14.73 -16.09 -8.17
N ILE A 66 -15.31 -17.18 -7.67
CA ILE A 66 -14.72 -17.98 -6.61
C ILE A 66 -14.28 -19.28 -7.26
N ALA A 67 -12.97 -19.52 -7.32
CA ALA A 67 -12.37 -20.67 -7.96
C ALA A 67 -12.72 -21.97 -7.20
N ALA A 68 -12.57 -23.12 -7.87
CA ALA A 68 -12.80 -24.43 -7.24
C ALA A 68 -11.83 -24.73 -6.07
N SER A 69 -10.69 -24.04 -6.00
CA SER A 69 -9.76 -24.06 -4.86
C SER A 69 -10.33 -23.35 -3.63
N GLY A 70 -11.33 -22.47 -3.80
CA GLY A 70 -11.87 -21.57 -2.79
C GLY A 70 -11.29 -20.14 -2.87
N ASP A 71 -10.32 -19.88 -3.72
CA ASP A 71 -9.75 -18.54 -3.91
C ASP A 71 -10.79 -17.61 -4.56
N ALA A 72 -10.93 -16.42 -3.99
CA ALA A 72 -11.86 -15.41 -4.47
C ALA A 72 -11.12 -14.37 -5.33
N HIS A 73 -11.72 -14.02 -6.46
CA HIS A 73 -11.17 -13.10 -7.45
C HIS A 73 -12.18 -12.01 -7.78
N THR A 74 -11.82 -10.76 -7.54
CA THR A 74 -12.68 -9.61 -7.88
C THR A 74 -12.82 -9.43 -9.39
N ASN A 75 -13.79 -8.61 -9.80
CA ASN A 75 -13.94 -8.17 -11.19
C ASN A 75 -13.12 -6.90 -11.53
N PHE A 76 -12.19 -6.51 -10.65
CA PHE A 76 -11.31 -5.34 -10.84
C PHE A 76 -9.86 -5.67 -10.43
N LYS A 77 -8.94 -4.84 -10.90
CA LYS A 77 -7.53 -4.80 -10.46
C LYS A 77 -7.28 -3.50 -9.69
N LEU A 78 -6.30 -3.51 -8.79
CA LEU A 78 -5.87 -2.31 -8.09
C LEU A 78 -4.80 -1.56 -8.89
N THR A 79 -4.75 -0.24 -8.73
CA THR A 79 -3.77 0.64 -9.36
C THR A 79 -3.12 1.51 -8.28
N GLN A 80 -1.99 1.09 -7.77
CA GLN A 80 -1.31 1.78 -6.66
C GLN A 80 -0.71 3.15 -7.04
N THR A 81 -0.66 3.49 -8.33
CA THR A 81 0.07 4.67 -8.83
C THR A 81 -0.73 5.97 -8.80
N THR A 82 -2.06 5.91 -8.78
CA THR A 82 -2.91 7.11 -8.88
C THR A 82 -3.22 7.75 -7.54
N GLY A 83 -3.12 7.01 -6.43
CA GLY A 83 -3.44 7.47 -5.07
C GLY A 83 -4.91 7.85 -4.84
N ASN A 84 -5.80 7.53 -5.78
CA ASN A 84 -7.21 7.89 -5.73
C ASN A 84 -8.16 6.71 -5.49
N GLU A 85 -7.65 5.50 -5.51
CA GLU A 85 -8.45 4.30 -5.25
C GLU A 85 -8.78 4.18 -3.76
N VAL A 86 -9.97 3.71 -3.50
CA VAL A 86 -10.49 3.43 -2.15
C VAL A 86 -11.13 2.06 -2.18
N ILE A 87 -10.57 1.12 -1.44
CA ILE A 87 -11.25 -0.15 -1.20
C ILE A 87 -12.40 0.10 -0.24
N MET A 88 -13.60 -0.28 -0.63
CA MET A 88 -14.81 -0.16 0.17
C MET A 88 -15.48 -1.52 0.31
N LEU A 89 -15.91 -1.84 1.52
CA LEU A 89 -16.66 -3.04 1.85
C LEU A 89 -18.03 -2.65 2.39
N SER A 90 -19.08 -3.24 1.85
CA SER A 90 -20.46 -3.15 2.34
C SER A 90 -21.07 -4.55 2.45
N ASP A 91 -22.04 -4.73 3.33
CA ASP A 91 -22.76 -5.99 3.41
C ASP A 91 -23.74 -6.19 2.23
N ALA A 92 -24.45 -7.31 2.21
CA ALA A 92 -25.40 -7.64 1.14
C ALA A 92 -26.58 -6.66 1.02
N ALA A 93 -26.88 -5.90 2.08
CA ALA A 93 -27.89 -4.85 2.07
C ALA A 93 -27.31 -3.48 1.63
N GLY A 94 -26.02 -3.39 1.36
CA GLY A 94 -25.33 -2.16 1.01
C GLY A 94 -24.93 -1.30 2.22
N VAL A 95 -25.00 -1.85 3.44
CA VAL A 95 -24.57 -1.12 4.64
C VAL A 95 -23.05 -1.13 4.72
N PHE A 96 -22.46 0.05 4.79
CA PHE A 96 -21.00 0.25 4.87
C PHE A 96 -20.40 -0.49 6.09
N GLN A 97 -19.31 -1.20 5.87
CA GLN A 97 -18.58 -1.95 6.88
C GLN A 97 -17.18 -1.37 7.13
N ASP A 98 -16.36 -1.20 6.08
CA ASP A 98 -14.99 -0.66 6.21
C ASP A 98 -14.51 -0.04 4.89
N SER A 99 -13.48 0.79 4.97
CA SER A 99 -12.77 1.28 3.79
C SER A 99 -11.34 1.64 4.08
N ILE A 100 -10.51 1.58 3.04
CA ILE A 100 -9.11 2.03 3.07
C ILE A 100 -8.75 2.71 1.76
N ARG A 101 -8.02 3.82 1.85
CA ARG A 101 -7.39 4.43 0.67
C ARG A 101 -6.20 3.58 0.25
N VAL A 102 -6.12 3.26 -1.03
CA VAL A 102 -4.95 2.59 -1.61
C VAL A 102 -3.81 3.59 -1.67
N ILE A 103 -2.70 3.26 -1.02
CA ILE A 103 -1.46 4.04 -1.02
C ILE A 103 -0.37 3.15 -1.59
N ALA A 104 0.47 3.71 -2.45
CA ALA A 104 1.56 2.97 -3.07
C ALA A 104 2.49 2.36 -2.01
N ASN A 105 2.79 1.09 -2.18
CA ASN A 105 3.78 0.37 -1.38
C ASN A 105 5.08 0.20 -2.16
N GLN A 106 6.18 -0.03 -1.45
CA GLN A 106 7.38 -0.56 -2.07
C GLN A 106 7.14 -2.00 -2.54
N THR A 107 7.93 -2.46 -3.50
CA THR A 107 7.84 -3.84 -4.02
C THR A 107 7.96 -4.84 -2.89
N SER A 108 7.11 -5.85 -2.90
CA SER A 108 7.02 -6.93 -1.89
C SER A 108 6.61 -6.49 -0.48
N HIS A 109 6.28 -5.22 -0.28
CA HIS A 109 5.67 -4.77 0.97
C HIS A 109 4.15 -4.85 0.88
N SER A 110 3.50 -4.98 2.03
CA SER A 110 2.04 -4.86 2.16
C SER A 110 1.68 -3.78 3.18
N ARG A 111 0.43 -3.38 3.16
CA ARG A 111 -0.15 -2.44 4.11
C ARG A 111 -1.37 -3.08 4.76
N GLY A 112 -1.42 -3.05 6.07
CA GLY A 112 -2.49 -3.69 6.81
C GLY A 112 -2.73 -3.04 8.17
N ARG A 113 -3.73 -3.51 8.88
CA ARG A 113 -3.94 -3.15 10.29
C ARG A 113 -2.73 -3.60 11.10
N GLN A 114 -2.23 -2.77 12.02
CA GLN A 114 -1.03 -3.04 12.83
C GLN A 114 -1.07 -4.41 13.51
N THR A 115 -2.22 -4.79 14.00
CA THR A 115 -2.63 -6.14 14.37
C THR A 115 -4.03 -6.36 13.81
N ASN A 116 -4.44 -7.60 13.61
CA ASN A 116 -5.78 -7.92 13.10
C ASN A 116 -6.86 -7.23 13.94
N GLY A 117 -7.80 -6.53 13.28
CA GLY A 117 -8.87 -5.76 13.94
C GLY A 117 -8.47 -4.41 14.54
N SER A 118 -7.20 -4.03 14.55
CA SER A 118 -6.73 -2.70 15.00
C SER A 118 -7.27 -1.58 14.11
N LEU A 119 -7.40 -0.37 14.67
CA LEU A 119 -7.74 0.82 13.87
C LEU A 119 -6.51 1.47 13.21
N THR A 120 -5.31 1.13 13.68
CA THR A 120 -4.04 1.67 13.17
C THR A 120 -3.55 0.87 11.98
N TRP A 121 -3.18 1.55 10.90
CA TRP A 121 -2.56 0.97 9.72
C TRP A 121 -1.04 1.06 9.82
N SER A 122 -0.35 0.11 9.21
CA SER A 122 1.11 0.00 9.19
C SER A 122 1.59 -0.63 7.90
N VAL A 123 2.88 -0.49 7.64
CA VAL A 123 3.58 -1.17 6.56
C VAL A 123 4.16 -2.49 7.08
N PHE A 124 4.18 -3.50 6.23
CA PHE A 124 4.82 -4.78 6.48
C PHE A 124 5.84 -5.05 5.38
N THR A 125 7.11 -5.13 5.75
CA THR A 125 8.22 -5.42 4.83
C THR A 125 8.25 -6.89 4.41
N THR A 126 7.54 -7.73 5.14
CA THR A 126 7.25 -9.12 4.79
C THR A 126 5.76 -9.32 4.93
N ALA A 127 5.08 -9.55 3.81
CA ALA A 127 3.65 -9.83 3.81
C ALA A 127 3.35 -11.19 4.45
N SER A 128 2.18 -11.31 5.09
CA SER A 128 1.71 -12.55 5.74
C SER A 128 0.31 -12.95 5.23
N PRO A 129 0.13 -13.15 3.91
CA PRO A 129 -1.20 -13.42 3.37
C PRO A 129 -1.82 -14.69 3.97
N GLY A 130 -3.09 -14.58 4.38
CA GLY A 130 -3.84 -15.65 5.05
C GLY A 130 -3.44 -15.88 6.50
N ALA A 131 -2.70 -14.98 7.13
CA ALA A 131 -2.25 -15.13 8.51
C ALA A 131 -2.36 -13.82 9.30
N ASN A 132 -2.16 -13.90 10.62
CA ASN A 132 -2.19 -12.73 11.48
C ASN A 132 -1.09 -11.73 11.11
N ASN A 133 -1.43 -10.45 11.15
CA ASN A 133 -0.50 -9.35 10.98
C ASN A 133 0.51 -9.30 12.14
N ILE A 134 1.79 -9.48 11.82
CA ILE A 134 2.91 -9.44 12.76
C ILE A 134 4.04 -8.58 12.20
N ASN A 135 4.90 -8.05 13.08
CA ASN A 135 6.07 -7.25 12.67
C ASN A 135 5.71 -5.98 11.89
N ALA A 136 4.64 -5.31 12.29
CA ALA A 136 4.25 -4.01 11.74
C ALA A 136 5.39 -3.00 11.85
N GLN A 137 5.67 -2.29 10.76
CA GLN A 137 6.67 -1.23 10.69
C GLN A 137 5.99 0.14 10.68
N GLN A 138 6.77 1.19 10.89
CA GLN A 138 6.29 2.55 10.73
C GLN A 138 5.91 2.82 9.26
N GLU A 139 5.04 3.81 9.05
CA GLU A 139 4.72 4.30 7.71
C GLU A 139 5.99 4.82 7.01
N TYR A 140 5.98 4.77 5.68
CA TYR A 140 7.05 5.39 4.90
C TYR A 140 7.16 6.88 5.21
N ALA A 141 8.37 7.36 5.34
CA ALA A 141 8.61 8.78 5.43
C ALA A 141 8.16 9.49 4.13
N THR A 142 7.64 10.70 4.30
CA THR A 142 7.24 11.53 3.16
C THR A 142 8.46 11.92 2.33
N THR A 143 8.29 11.94 1.01
CA THR A 143 9.36 12.33 0.09
C THR A 143 9.91 13.71 0.46
N PRO A 144 11.24 13.86 0.63
CA PRO A 144 11.87 15.14 0.92
C PRO A 144 11.57 16.20 -0.15
N VAL A 145 11.46 17.44 0.30
CA VAL A 145 11.17 18.59 -0.57
C VAL A 145 12.46 19.40 -0.78
N PHE A 146 12.74 19.72 -2.03
CA PHE A 146 13.86 20.57 -2.42
C PHE A 146 13.42 22.04 -2.47
N SER A 147 14.30 22.95 -2.01
CA SER A 147 14.08 24.41 -2.09
C SER A 147 14.18 24.97 -3.51
N GLN A 148 14.73 24.21 -4.45
CA GLN A 148 14.93 24.61 -5.83
C GLN A 148 14.36 23.54 -6.77
N THR A 149 13.75 23.98 -7.85
CA THR A 149 13.31 23.08 -8.94
C THR A 149 14.50 22.72 -9.84
N GLY A 150 14.39 21.62 -10.59
CA GLY A 150 15.36 21.28 -11.62
C GLY A 150 15.38 22.36 -12.71
N GLY A 151 16.58 22.72 -13.22
CA GLY A 151 16.74 23.72 -14.26
C GLY A 151 18.18 24.19 -14.44
N TYR A 152 18.35 25.20 -15.29
CA TYR A 152 19.63 25.87 -15.50
C TYR A 152 19.74 27.08 -14.60
N TYR A 153 20.83 27.21 -13.88
CA TYR A 153 21.11 28.30 -12.97
C TYR A 153 22.39 29.02 -13.41
N ASN A 154 22.40 30.35 -13.30
CA ASN A 154 23.61 31.12 -13.58
C ASN A 154 24.42 31.25 -12.27
N GLY A 155 25.44 30.43 -12.13
CA GLY A 155 26.28 30.34 -10.94
C GLY A 155 25.88 29.15 -10.03
N SER A 156 26.47 29.13 -8.83
CA SER A 156 26.21 28.07 -7.85
C SER A 156 24.86 28.27 -7.17
N VAL A 157 24.26 27.16 -6.76
CA VAL A 157 22.97 27.11 -6.03
C VAL A 157 23.16 26.50 -4.66
N ASN A 158 22.67 27.18 -3.62
CA ASN A 158 22.55 26.59 -2.29
C ASN A 158 21.20 25.89 -2.18
N LEU A 159 21.25 24.56 -2.25
CA LEU A 159 20.08 23.70 -2.19
C LEU A 159 19.80 23.29 -0.75
N THR A 160 18.58 23.54 -0.27
CA THR A 160 18.10 22.96 0.99
C THR A 160 17.12 21.83 0.72
N ILE A 161 17.15 20.84 1.61
CA ILE A 161 16.25 19.68 1.58
C ILE A 161 15.50 19.65 2.91
N SER A 162 14.20 19.44 2.88
CA SER A 162 13.36 19.35 4.07
C SER A 162 12.41 18.16 3.99
N SER A 163 11.95 17.67 5.13
CA SER A 163 10.85 16.72 5.22
C SER A 163 9.74 17.30 6.10
N PRO A 164 8.47 17.09 5.76
CA PRO A 164 7.35 17.44 6.63
C PRO A 164 7.25 16.53 7.86
N ASP A 165 7.85 15.33 7.79
CA ASP A 165 7.79 14.37 8.89
C ASP A 165 8.83 14.72 9.95
N PRO A 166 8.46 14.72 11.24
CA PRO A 166 9.39 14.92 12.32
C PRO A 166 10.29 13.68 12.51
N ASN A 167 11.49 13.90 13.03
CA ASN A 167 12.41 12.85 13.47
C ASN A 167 12.93 11.91 12.36
N VAL A 168 12.86 12.31 11.09
CA VAL A 168 13.43 11.55 9.99
C VAL A 168 14.88 11.99 9.71
N THR A 169 15.69 11.05 9.26
CA THR A 169 17.02 11.35 8.71
C THR A 169 16.92 11.41 7.19
N ILE A 170 17.35 12.54 6.61
CA ILE A 170 17.38 12.69 5.15
C ILE A 170 18.75 12.25 4.64
N TYR A 171 18.75 11.36 3.66
CA TYR A 171 19.94 10.93 2.91
C TYR A 171 19.87 11.45 1.49
N TYR A 172 21.04 11.77 0.90
CA TYR A 172 21.08 12.32 -0.46
C TYR A 172 22.29 11.86 -1.25
N THR A 173 22.16 11.96 -2.59
CA THR A 173 23.25 11.82 -3.57
C THR A 173 23.29 13.04 -4.48
N THR A 174 24.43 13.29 -5.13
CA THR A 174 24.59 14.40 -6.09
C THR A 174 24.99 13.93 -7.49
N ASN A 175 25.14 12.63 -7.68
CA ASN A 175 25.58 11.96 -8.91
C ASN A 175 24.44 11.29 -9.68
N GLY A 176 23.20 11.38 -9.18
CA GLY A 176 22.02 10.77 -9.79
C GLY A 176 21.72 9.34 -9.35
N ASP A 177 22.57 8.72 -8.55
CA ASP A 177 22.30 7.42 -7.95
C ASP A 177 21.10 7.51 -7.00
N SER A 178 20.39 6.40 -6.79
CA SER A 178 19.33 6.34 -5.80
C SER A 178 19.93 6.32 -4.40
N PRO A 179 19.59 7.30 -3.53
CA PRO A 179 20.10 7.31 -2.16
C PRO A 179 19.47 6.19 -1.32
N ASP A 180 20.23 5.72 -0.34
CA ASP A 180 19.84 4.76 0.68
C ASP A 180 20.36 5.21 2.06
N ASN A 181 20.20 4.39 3.09
CA ASN A 181 20.64 4.68 4.46
C ASN A 181 22.18 4.66 4.65
N THR A 182 22.95 4.36 3.61
CA THR A 182 24.41 4.45 3.58
C THR A 182 24.92 5.68 2.84
N SER A 183 24.04 6.43 2.20
CA SER A 183 24.33 7.65 1.45
C SER A 183 24.66 8.83 2.38
N ASN A 184 25.00 10.00 1.81
CA ASN A 184 25.32 11.18 2.62
C ASN A 184 24.12 11.62 3.45
N VAL A 185 24.32 11.86 4.75
CA VAL A 185 23.30 12.44 5.62
C VAL A 185 23.20 13.93 5.37
N TYR A 186 21.99 14.43 5.17
CA TYR A 186 21.73 15.86 5.01
C TYR A 186 21.78 16.55 6.39
N SER A 187 22.71 17.49 6.55
CA SER A 187 22.88 18.27 7.77
C SER A 187 22.74 19.79 7.57
N GLY A 188 22.55 20.24 6.33
CA GLY A 188 22.42 21.65 6.00
C GLY A 188 22.58 21.93 4.50
N PRO A 189 22.50 23.20 4.06
CA PRO A 189 22.51 23.57 2.65
C PRO A 189 23.67 22.99 1.86
N ILE A 190 23.41 22.45 0.69
CA ILE A 190 24.38 21.86 -0.22
C ILE A 190 24.69 22.88 -1.30
N ASN A 191 25.95 23.26 -1.46
CA ASN A 191 26.38 24.14 -2.55
C ASN A 191 26.57 23.33 -3.84
N ILE A 192 25.74 23.57 -4.82
CA ILE A 192 25.79 22.94 -6.15
C ILE A 192 26.45 23.92 -7.11
N ALA A 193 27.73 23.71 -7.40
CA ALA A 193 28.55 24.58 -8.26
C ALA A 193 28.76 24.02 -9.69
N VAL A 194 28.37 22.78 -9.93
CA VAL A 194 28.49 22.09 -11.22
C VAL A 194 27.21 21.39 -11.55
N THR A 195 27.02 21.01 -12.82
CA THR A 195 25.85 20.21 -13.24
C THR A 195 25.79 18.92 -12.43
N SER A 196 24.70 18.76 -11.72
CA SER A 196 24.48 17.64 -10.80
C SER A 196 23.04 17.15 -10.87
N VAL A 197 22.82 15.86 -10.61
CA VAL A 197 21.50 15.29 -10.37
C VAL A 197 21.42 14.95 -8.90
N VAL A 198 20.62 15.71 -8.15
CA VAL A 198 20.44 15.49 -6.72
C VAL A 198 19.19 14.65 -6.49
N LYS A 199 19.32 13.58 -5.72
CA LYS A 199 18.21 12.76 -5.22
C LYS A 199 18.26 12.70 -3.71
N ALA A 200 17.09 12.57 -3.07
CA ALA A 200 16.99 12.46 -1.62
C ALA A 200 15.91 11.46 -1.22
N ILE A 201 16.12 10.82 -0.06
CA ILE A 201 15.16 9.93 0.60
C ILE A 201 15.18 10.25 2.10
N ALA A 202 14.07 10.01 2.78
CA ALA A 202 13.96 10.12 4.23
C ALA A 202 13.65 8.74 4.85
N TYR A 203 14.26 8.49 6.01
CA TYR A 203 14.01 7.32 6.85
C TYR A 203 13.70 7.73 8.28
#